data_6dc44bd684d5d41e50d3bc2f4baf6144
#
_entry.id   6dc44bd684d5d41e50d3bc2f4baf6144
#
_cell.length_a   1.000
_cell.length_b   1.000
_cell.length_c   1.000
_cell.angle_alpha   90.00
_cell.angle_beta   90.00
_cell.angle_gamma   90.00
#
_symmetry.space_group_name_H-M   'P 1'
#
loop_
_entity.id
_entity.type
_entity.pdbx_description
1 polymer ?
#
loop_
_entity_poly.entity_id
_entity_poly.type
_entity_poly.pdbx_seq_one_letter_code
_entity_poly.pdbx_strand_id
1 'polypeptide(L)'
;MPTQQDVSQHYTHGNLVAAIRGGVESLGKTINSMTVDDLAPVDEFHIGGRQASEDFLSQLDLTSEKQVLDVGCGLGGAARFVASHYGCQVTGIDLTPEFIETGKVLCGWVGLDSRISLRQGSALEMPFADRAFDRAYMLHVAMNIDDKAKLCSEVSRVLRPNSLFGIYDVMRIGDGELTYPVPWATTAASSALATPAQYREALEKAGFAVVAERNRRDFALAFFDQLRARTAAAGGPPPLGLHILMGRNTPDKVQNMIANISTGRIAPVEMIARKS
;
A
#
# COMPACT_ATOMS: atom_id res chain seq x y z
N MET A 1 -4.73 19.27 8.49
CA MET A 1 -4.81 17.82 8.27
C MET A 1 -5.64 17.58 7.03
N PRO A 2 -5.26 16.63 6.15
CA PRO A 2 -6.01 16.34 4.94
C PRO A 2 -7.38 15.75 5.27
N THR A 3 -8.41 16.18 4.56
CA THR A 3 -9.72 15.52 4.61
C THR A 3 -9.70 14.25 3.75
N GLN A 4 -10.67 13.35 3.95
CA GLN A 4 -10.82 12.17 3.08
C GLN A 4 -11.01 12.56 1.60
N GLN A 5 -11.68 13.67 1.34
CA GLN A 5 -11.86 14.19 -0.03
C GLN A 5 -10.52 14.64 -0.63
N ASP A 6 -9.68 15.35 0.13
CA ASP A 6 -8.34 15.77 -0.35
C ASP A 6 -7.47 14.56 -0.70
N VAL A 7 -7.50 13.51 0.14
CA VAL A 7 -6.78 12.25 -0.11
C VAL A 7 -7.28 11.58 -1.38
N SER A 8 -8.59 11.38 -1.54
CA SER A 8 -9.17 10.76 -2.74
C SER A 8 -8.84 11.56 -4.00
N GLN A 9 -8.91 12.91 -3.95
CA GLN A 9 -8.55 13.75 -5.09
C GLN A 9 -7.07 13.67 -5.46
N HIS A 10 -6.16 13.54 -4.48
CA HIS A 10 -4.72 13.39 -4.72
C HIS A 10 -4.41 12.16 -5.59
N TYR A 11 -5.18 11.09 -5.44
CA TYR A 11 -5.00 9.82 -6.15
C TYR A 11 -5.91 9.63 -7.38
N THR A 12 -6.73 10.62 -7.73
CA THR A 12 -7.63 10.55 -8.90
C THR A 12 -6.93 11.09 -10.15
N HIS A 13 -6.90 10.32 -11.23
CA HIS A 13 -6.24 10.63 -12.50
C HIS A 13 -7.22 10.75 -13.69
N GLY A 14 -8.38 10.08 -13.63
CA GLY A 14 -9.45 10.14 -14.61
C GLY A 14 -9.35 9.15 -15.78
N ASN A 15 -8.25 8.40 -15.93
CA ASN A 15 -8.02 7.49 -17.05
C ASN A 15 -7.05 6.34 -16.78
N LEU A 16 -6.95 5.85 -15.55
CA LEU A 16 -5.93 4.87 -15.14
C LEU A 16 -6.00 3.57 -15.95
N VAL A 17 -7.19 3.02 -16.19
CA VAL A 17 -7.34 1.79 -16.99
C VAL A 17 -6.73 1.94 -18.39
N ALA A 18 -7.00 3.07 -19.05
CA ALA A 18 -6.46 3.33 -20.39
C ALA A 18 -4.94 3.50 -20.36
N ALA A 19 -4.41 4.22 -19.36
CA ALA A 19 -2.97 4.43 -19.20
C ALA A 19 -2.24 3.10 -18.93
N ILE A 20 -2.77 2.25 -18.05
CA ILE A 20 -2.20 0.92 -17.76
C ILE A 20 -2.26 0.03 -19.01
N ARG A 21 -3.39 0.01 -19.74
CA ARG A 21 -3.53 -0.74 -20.99
C ARG A 21 -2.47 -0.31 -22.02
N GLY A 22 -2.29 0.99 -22.22
CA GLY A 22 -1.24 1.51 -23.12
C GLY A 22 0.17 1.08 -22.70
N GLY A 23 0.45 1.03 -21.39
CA GLY A 23 1.70 0.48 -20.86
C GLY A 23 1.87 -1.00 -21.18
N VAL A 24 0.84 -1.82 -21.03
CA VAL A 24 0.82 -3.25 -21.38
C VAL A 24 1.07 -3.46 -22.88
N GLU A 25 0.38 -2.73 -23.74
CA GLU A 25 0.54 -2.78 -25.19
C GLU A 25 1.97 -2.38 -25.61
N SER A 26 2.55 -1.37 -24.97
CA SER A 26 3.95 -0.93 -25.21
C SER A 26 4.98 -1.98 -24.79
N LEU A 27 4.63 -2.92 -23.92
CA LEU A 27 5.44 -4.09 -23.59
C LEU A 27 5.26 -5.25 -24.58
N GLY A 28 4.46 -5.09 -25.64
CA GLY A 28 4.14 -6.13 -26.61
C GLY A 28 3.22 -7.23 -26.05
N LYS A 29 2.52 -6.96 -24.93
CA LYS A 29 1.58 -7.89 -24.29
C LYS A 29 0.14 -7.54 -24.60
N THR A 30 -0.74 -8.51 -24.40
CA THR A 30 -2.20 -8.33 -24.48
C THR A 30 -2.80 -8.52 -23.08
N ILE A 31 -3.96 -7.94 -22.83
CA ILE A 31 -4.67 -8.10 -21.55
C ILE A 31 -4.97 -9.57 -21.23
N ASN A 32 -5.19 -10.42 -22.24
CA ASN A 32 -5.49 -11.85 -22.06
C ASN A 32 -4.25 -12.69 -21.72
N SER A 33 -3.05 -12.13 -21.84
CA SER A 33 -1.78 -12.80 -21.52
C SER A 33 -1.13 -12.26 -20.24
N MET A 34 -1.83 -11.36 -19.53
CA MET A 34 -1.32 -10.74 -18.31
C MET A 34 -1.28 -11.72 -17.14
N THR A 35 -0.21 -11.63 -16.38
CA THR A 35 -0.05 -12.31 -15.09
C THR A 35 0.00 -11.30 -13.95
N VAL A 36 -0.11 -11.75 -12.71
CA VAL A 36 0.05 -10.89 -11.52
C VAL A 36 1.45 -10.26 -11.49
N ASP A 37 2.48 -10.97 -11.92
CA ASP A 37 3.84 -10.45 -11.95
C ASP A 37 4.05 -9.38 -13.03
N ASP A 38 3.34 -9.46 -14.14
CA ASP A 38 3.36 -8.44 -15.17
C ASP A 38 2.75 -7.10 -14.71
N LEU A 39 1.80 -7.15 -13.78
CA LEU A 39 1.18 -5.97 -13.19
C LEU A 39 2.00 -5.40 -12.03
N ALA A 40 2.93 -6.16 -11.44
CA ALA A 40 3.71 -5.73 -10.28
C ALA A 40 4.35 -4.33 -10.42
N PRO A 41 4.86 -3.89 -11.59
CA PRO A 41 5.43 -2.55 -11.73
C PRO A 41 4.46 -1.40 -11.46
N VAL A 42 3.15 -1.58 -11.64
CA VAL A 42 2.11 -0.59 -11.35
C VAL A 42 1.34 -0.91 -10.06
N ASP A 43 1.34 -2.17 -9.64
CA ASP A 43 0.60 -2.66 -8.49
C ASP A 43 1.29 -2.38 -7.14
N GLU A 44 2.62 -2.44 -7.11
CA GLU A 44 3.39 -2.35 -5.87
C GLU A 44 3.68 -0.89 -5.51
N PHE A 45 2.62 -0.13 -5.17
CA PHE A 45 2.73 1.31 -4.86
C PHE A 45 3.24 1.55 -3.44
N HIS A 46 4.35 0.92 -3.12
CA HIS A 46 5.07 1.08 -1.86
C HIS A 46 6.59 0.86 -2.08
N ILE A 47 7.40 1.27 -1.11
CA ILE A 47 8.85 1.12 -1.16
C ILE A 47 9.22 -0.36 -1.08
N GLY A 48 10.08 -0.80 -1.99
CA GLY A 48 10.58 -2.17 -2.06
C GLY A 48 9.83 -3.08 -3.03
N GLY A 49 8.70 -2.64 -3.57
CA GLY A 49 7.93 -3.39 -4.57
C GLY A 49 7.63 -4.82 -4.14
N ARG A 50 7.58 -5.75 -5.09
CA ARG A 50 7.24 -7.16 -4.86
C ARG A 50 8.06 -7.82 -3.73
N GLN A 51 9.35 -7.53 -3.63
CA GLN A 51 10.18 -8.10 -2.57
C GLN A 51 9.72 -7.67 -1.18
N ALA A 52 9.29 -6.41 -1.01
CA ALA A 52 8.75 -5.95 0.26
C ALA A 52 7.40 -6.63 0.57
N SER A 53 6.53 -6.82 -0.43
CA SER A 53 5.28 -7.57 -0.26
C SER A 53 5.54 -9.00 0.21
N GLU A 54 6.46 -9.71 -0.42
CA GLU A 54 6.83 -11.08 -0.06
C GLU A 54 7.37 -11.16 1.37
N ASP A 55 8.37 -10.34 1.70
CA ASP A 55 9.00 -10.29 3.02
C ASP A 55 7.99 -9.96 4.14
N PHE A 56 7.11 -9.01 3.88
CA PHE A 56 6.14 -8.54 4.85
C PHE A 56 4.96 -9.49 5.03
N LEU A 57 4.32 -9.91 3.93
CA LEU A 57 3.11 -10.74 3.97
C LEU A 57 3.40 -12.17 4.45
N SER A 58 4.62 -12.69 4.27
CA SER A 58 5.04 -13.99 4.81
C SER A 58 4.95 -14.08 6.34
N GLN A 59 4.92 -12.94 7.05
CA GLN A 59 4.82 -12.87 8.50
C GLN A 59 3.38 -12.99 9.03
N LEU A 60 2.37 -13.03 8.14
CA LEU A 60 0.95 -12.96 8.53
C LEU A 60 0.25 -14.32 8.60
N ASP A 61 0.97 -15.42 8.44
CA ASP A 61 0.38 -16.77 8.48
C ASP A 61 -0.84 -16.89 7.55
N LEU A 62 -0.63 -16.52 6.27
CA LEU A 62 -1.65 -16.55 5.23
C LEU A 62 -1.81 -17.96 4.67
N THR A 63 -3.05 -18.44 4.58
CA THR A 63 -3.40 -19.74 3.98
C THR A 63 -4.68 -19.60 3.15
N SER A 64 -4.93 -20.55 2.25
CA SER A 64 -6.09 -20.52 1.34
C SER A 64 -7.47 -20.46 2.04
N GLU A 65 -7.52 -20.81 3.32
CA GLU A 65 -8.75 -20.81 4.13
C GLU A 65 -9.05 -19.44 4.76
N LYS A 66 -8.11 -18.49 4.71
CA LYS A 66 -8.23 -17.20 5.39
C LYS A 66 -9.06 -16.20 4.59
N GLN A 67 -9.91 -15.47 5.33
CA GLN A 67 -10.54 -14.23 4.89
C GLN A 67 -9.62 -13.07 5.25
N VAL A 68 -9.08 -12.40 4.25
CA VAL A 68 -8.03 -11.38 4.43
C VAL A 68 -8.56 -10.00 4.05
N LEU A 69 -8.27 -9.00 4.87
CA LEU A 69 -8.59 -7.60 4.61
C LEU A 69 -7.33 -6.84 4.18
N ASP A 70 -7.41 -6.21 3.01
CA ASP A 70 -6.43 -5.24 2.50
C ASP A 70 -6.94 -3.82 2.77
N VAL A 71 -6.34 -3.13 3.73
CA VAL A 71 -6.77 -1.79 4.17
C VAL A 71 -6.02 -0.73 3.38
N GLY A 72 -6.76 0.07 2.60
CA GLY A 72 -6.17 1.01 1.64
C GLY A 72 -5.55 0.28 0.46
N CYS A 73 -6.33 -0.60 -0.17
CA CYS A 73 -5.85 -1.56 -1.16
C CYS A 73 -5.37 -0.94 -2.49
N GLY A 74 -5.59 0.36 -2.71
CA GLY A 74 -5.27 1.02 -3.97
C GLY A 74 -5.90 0.31 -5.17
N LEU A 75 -5.08 -0.04 -6.15
CA LEU A 75 -5.50 -0.84 -7.33
C LEU A 75 -5.71 -2.34 -7.00
N GLY A 76 -5.51 -2.77 -5.76
CA GLY A 76 -5.61 -4.18 -5.36
C GLY A 76 -4.38 -5.02 -5.74
N GLY A 77 -3.21 -4.40 -5.89
CA GLY A 77 -1.98 -5.11 -6.25
C GLY A 77 -1.58 -6.16 -5.22
N ALA A 78 -1.49 -5.77 -3.95
CA ALA A 78 -1.21 -6.69 -2.86
C ALA A 78 -2.32 -7.76 -2.70
N ALA A 79 -3.60 -7.39 -2.92
CA ALA A 79 -4.70 -8.34 -2.92
C ALA A 79 -4.53 -9.40 -4.02
N ARG A 80 -4.11 -9.01 -5.25
CA ARG A 80 -3.81 -9.96 -6.34
C ARG A 80 -2.65 -10.88 -5.99
N PHE A 81 -1.60 -10.33 -5.40
CA PHE A 81 -0.48 -11.16 -4.94
C PHE A 81 -0.92 -12.17 -3.87
N VAL A 82 -1.63 -11.72 -2.83
CA VAL A 82 -2.11 -12.60 -1.73
C VAL A 82 -3.06 -13.68 -2.25
N ALA A 83 -4.02 -13.32 -3.10
CA ALA A 83 -4.96 -14.29 -3.67
C ALA A 83 -4.28 -15.32 -4.58
N SER A 84 -3.31 -14.89 -5.38
CA SER A 84 -2.57 -15.76 -6.30
C SER A 84 -1.57 -16.66 -5.56
N HIS A 85 -0.79 -16.09 -4.64
CA HIS A 85 0.32 -16.80 -4.00
C HIS A 85 -0.12 -17.70 -2.84
N TYR A 86 -1.05 -17.21 -1.98
CA TYR A 86 -1.53 -17.95 -0.81
C TYR A 86 -2.90 -18.61 -1.02
N GLY A 87 -3.60 -18.29 -2.10
CA GLY A 87 -4.93 -18.83 -2.38
C GLY A 87 -6.05 -18.24 -1.53
N CYS A 88 -5.80 -17.15 -0.79
CA CYS A 88 -6.76 -16.51 0.11
C CYS A 88 -7.96 -15.90 -0.64
N GLN A 89 -9.07 -15.73 0.09
CA GLN A 89 -10.12 -14.79 -0.27
C GLN A 89 -9.74 -13.41 0.28
N VAL A 90 -9.66 -12.39 -0.58
CA VAL A 90 -9.21 -11.06 -0.19
C VAL A 90 -10.31 -10.02 -0.41
N THR A 91 -10.61 -9.25 0.61
CA THR A 91 -11.44 -8.05 0.49
C THR A 91 -10.55 -6.83 0.64
N GLY A 92 -10.54 -5.97 -0.37
CA GLY A 92 -9.83 -4.68 -0.32
C GLY A 92 -10.80 -3.53 -0.11
N ILE A 93 -10.39 -2.54 0.67
CA ILE A 93 -11.10 -1.26 0.84
C ILE A 93 -10.16 -0.10 0.52
N ASP A 94 -10.62 0.84 -0.30
CA ASP A 94 -9.88 2.08 -0.60
C ASP A 94 -10.85 3.25 -0.71
N LEU A 95 -10.36 4.43 -0.39
CA LEU A 95 -11.14 5.67 -0.41
C LEU A 95 -11.38 6.18 -1.83
N THR A 96 -10.50 5.84 -2.78
CA THR A 96 -10.45 6.38 -4.15
C THR A 96 -11.28 5.55 -5.11
N PRO A 97 -12.43 6.07 -5.62
CA PRO A 97 -13.30 5.30 -6.52
C PRO A 97 -12.58 4.81 -7.78
N GLU A 98 -11.74 5.65 -8.39
CA GLU A 98 -10.99 5.31 -9.60
C GLU A 98 -10.03 4.13 -9.37
N PHE A 99 -9.40 4.05 -8.20
CA PHE A 99 -8.54 2.91 -7.84
C PHE A 99 -9.34 1.62 -7.75
N ILE A 100 -10.51 1.66 -7.11
CA ILE A 100 -11.38 0.48 -6.97
C ILE A 100 -11.88 0.00 -8.33
N GLU A 101 -12.39 0.90 -9.18
CA GLU A 101 -12.89 0.51 -10.51
C GLU A 101 -11.76 0.00 -11.40
N THR A 102 -10.60 0.64 -11.39
CA THR A 102 -9.41 0.15 -12.11
C THR A 102 -8.98 -1.22 -11.57
N GLY A 103 -8.91 -1.37 -10.26
CA GLY A 103 -8.52 -2.62 -9.61
C GLY A 103 -9.41 -3.81 -9.97
N LYS A 104 -10.74 -3.61 -10.05
CA LYS A 104 -11.69 -4.64 -10.51
C LYS A 104 -11.38 -5.09 -11.93
N VAL A 105 -11.10 -4.15 -12.84
CA VAL A 105 -10.71 -4.46 -14.21
C VAL A 105 -9.41 -5.28 -14.24
N LEU A 106 -8.39 -4.87 -13.45
CA LEU A 106 -7.12 -5.60 -13.39
C LEU A 106 -7.26 -7.00 -12.77
N CYS A 107 -8.15 -7.19 -11.79
CA CYS A 107 -8.48 -8.53 -11.27
C CYS A 107 -9.06 -9.43 -12.35
N GLY A 108 -9.94 -8.90 -13.19
CA GLY A 108 -10.50 -9.63 -14.34
C GLY A 108 -9.44 -10.02 -15.38
N TRP A 109 -8.44 -9.14 -15.66
CA TRP A 109 -7.35 -9.45 -16.61
C TRP A 109 -6.50 -10.66 -16.20
N VAL A 110 -6.37 -10.89 -14.89
CA VAL A 110 -5.58 -12.01 -14.34
C VAL A 110 -6.44 -13.14 -13.77
N GLY A 111 -7.76 -13.11 -13.97
CA GLY A 111 -8.69 -14.18 -13.58
C GLY A 111 -8.85 -14.37 -12.07
N LEU A 112 -8.72 -13.29 -11.28
CA LEU A 112 -8.81 -13.32 -9.81
C LEU A 112 -10.08 -12.65 -9.25
N ASP A 113 -11.01 -12.25 -10.10
CA ASP A 113 -12.28 -11.59 -9.74
C ASP A 113 -13.18 -12.44 -8.82
N SER A 114 -13.07 -13.77 -8.89
CA SER A 114 -13.78 -14.68 -7.98
C SER A 114 -13.17 -14.79 -6.58
N ARG A 115 -11.90 -14.36 -6.40
CA ARG A 115 -11.18 -14.43 -5.13
C ARG A 115 -11.01 -13.07 -4.45
N ILE A 116 -11.21 -11.98 -5.19
CA ILE A 116 -10.93 -10.62 -4.72
C ILE A 116 -12.19 -9.77 -4.83
N SER A 117 -12.58 -9.16 -3.72
CA SER A 117 -13.67 -8.17 -3.67
C SER A 117 -13.11 -6.80 -3.29
N LEU A 118 -13.12 -5.84 -4.23
CA LEU A 118 -12.67 -4.47 -3.97
C LEU A 118 -13.88 -3.55 -3.73
N ARG A 119 -13.84 -2.75 -2.66
CA ARG A 119 -14.92 -1.85 -2.26
C ARG A 119 -14.39 -0.44 -2.00
N GLN A 120 -15.11 0.56 -2.50
CA GLN A 120 -14.87 1.94 -2.13
C GLN A 120 -15.41 2.19 -0.72
N GLY A 121 -14.60 2.82 0.13
CA GLY A 121 -14.99 3.15 1.49
C GLY A 121 -13.84 3.69 2.33
N SER A 122 -14.18 4.18 3.52
CA SER A 122 -13.21 4.71 4.47
C SER A 122 -12.67 3.62 5.40
N ALA A 123 -11.36 3.61 5.62
CA ALA A 123 -10.72 2.77 6.64
C ALA A 123 -11.10 3.20 8.08
N LEU A 124 -11.67 4.39 8.26
CA LEU A 124 -12.13 4.90 9.54
C LEU A 124 -13.58 4.49 9.87
N GLU A 125 -14.33 3.96 8.89
CA GLU A 125 -15.69 3.48 9.05
C GLU A 125 -15.96 2.39 8.00
N MET A 126 -15.47 1.19 8.29
CA MET A 126 -15.51 0.09 7.33
C MET A 126 -16.90 -0.56 7.26
N PRO A 127 -17.47 -0.76 6.06
CA PRO A 127 -18.80 -1.35 5.87
C PRO A 127 -18.79 -2.88 6.02
N PHE A 128 -18.09 -3.38 7.03
CA PHE A 128 -17.95 -4.80 7.31
C PHE A 128 -18.49 -5.13 8.71
N ALA A 129 -19.01 -6.34 8.86
CA ALA A 129 -19.42 -6.87 10.15
C ALA A 129 -18.24 -7.05 11.10
N ASP A 130 -18.51 -7.04 12.40
CA ASP A 130 -17.52 -7.38 13.41
C ASP A 130 -16.97 -8.78 13.18
N ARG A 131 -15.68 -8.98 13.41
CA ARG A 131 -15.01 -10.28 13.32
C ARG A 131 -15.20 -11.00 11.98
N ALA A 132 -15.24 -10.23 10.88
CA ALA A 132 -15.40 -10.78 9.52
C ALA A 132 -14.11 -11.43 8.99
N PHE A 133 -12.93 -10.96 9.42
CA PHE A 133 -11.66 -11.32 8.83
C PHE A 133 -10.72 -12.07 9.79
N ASP A 134 -9.89 -12.95 9.23
CA ASP A 134 -8.87 -13.72 9.93
C ASP A 134 -7.52 -12.99 9.99
N ARG A 135 -7.23 -12.16 8.99
CA ARG A 135 -5.99 -11.39 8.85
C ARG A 135 -6.31 -10.04 8.22
N ALA A 136 -5.50 -9.04 8.55
CA ALA A 136 -5.51 -7.77 7.85
C ALA A 136 -4.08 -7.29 7.60
N TYR A 137 -3.91 -6.51 6.55
CA TYR A 137 -2.66 -5.79 6.30
C TYR A 137 -2.93 -4.42 5.69
N MET A 138 -1.92 -3.56 5.77
CA MET A 138 -1.92 -2.21 5.26
C MET A 138 -0.52 -1.86 4.75
N LEU A 139 -0.42 -1.40 3.51
CA LEU A 139 0.84 -1.10 2.82
C LEU A 139 0.84 0.36 2.35
N HIS A 140 1.60 1.23 3.01
CA HIS A 140 1.75 2.66 2.70
C HIS A 140 0.41 3.42 2.62
N VAL A 141 -0.38 3.40 3.70
CA VAL A 141 -1.72 3.97 3.76
C VAL A 141 -1.88 5.02 4.85
N ALA A 142 -1.48 4.69 6.09
CA ALA A 142 -1.84 5.52 7.22
C ALA A 142 -1.07 6.85 7.29
N MET A 143 -0.01 7.04 6.48
CA MET A 143 0.59 8.37 6.32
C MET A 143 -0.39 9.39 5.70
N ASN A 144 -1.54 8.94 5.19
CA ASN A 144 -2.67 9.77 4.74
C ASN A 144 -3.77 9.93 5.81
N ILE A 145 -3.74 9.17 6.91
CA ILE A 145 -4.81 9.09 7.91
C ILE A 145 -4.32 9.67 9.22
N ASP A 146 -4.90 10.77 9.66
CA ASP A 146 -4.51 11.43 10.91
C ASP A 146 -4.92 10.63 12.15
N ASP A 147 -6.16 10.16 12.20
CA ASP A 147 -6.71 9.41 13.33
C ASP A 147 -6.29 7.93 13.31
N LYS A 148 -5.06 7.69 13.79
CA LYS A 148 -4.51 6.33 13.93
C LYS A 148 -5.30 5.49 14.93
N ALA A 149 -5.86 6.13 15.97
CA ALA A 149 -6.64 5.43 17.00
C ALA A 149 -7.94 4.88 16.42
N LYS A 150 -8.67 5.70 15.64
CA LYS A 150 -9.90 5.27 14.97
C LYS A 150 -9.60 4.19 13.92
N LEU A 151 -8.55 4.36 13.11
CA LEU A 151 -8.09 3.35 12.15
C LEU A 151 -7.85 2.00 12.83
N CYS A 152 -7.01 1.97 13.88
CA CYS A 152 -6.69 0.73 14.59
C CYS A 152 -7.94 0.12 15.26
N SER A 153 -8.84 0.94 15.81
CA SER A 153 -10.10 0.51 16.39
C SER A 153 -11.02 -0.16 15.38
N GLU A 154 -11.14 0.40 14.15
CA GLU A 154 -11.94 -0.20 13.07
C GLU A 154 -11.34 -1.51 12.58
N VAL A 155 -10.01 -1.57 12.39
CA VAL A 155 -9.33 -2.83 12.04
C VAL A 155 -9.54 -3.88 13.15
N SER A 156 -9.42 -3.48 14.42
CA SER A 156 -9.71 -4.37 15.54
C SER A 156 -11.15 -4.88 15.51
N ARG A 157 -12.12 -4.02 15.29
CA ARG A 157 -13.54 -4.41 15.22
C ARG A 157 -13.81 -5.50 14.21
N VAL A 158 -13.27 -5.35 13.00
CA VAL A 158 -13.54 -6.29 11.89
C VAL A 158 -12.70 -7.57 11.93
N LEU A 159 -11.62 -7.60 12.72
CA LEU A 159 -10.79 -8.79 12.90
C LEU A 159 -11.34 -9.72 13.98
N ARG A 160 -11.17 -11.02 13.78
CA ARG A 160 -11.44 -12.07 14.80
C ARG A 160 -10.43 -11.99 15.94
N PRO A 161 -10.73 -12.52 17.15
CA PRO A 161 -9.74 -12.68 18.22
C PRO A 161 -8.52 -13.51 17.73
N ASN A 162 -7.35 -13.24 18.27
CA ASN A 162 -6.08 -13.87 17.92
C ASN A 162 -5.60 -13.65 16.47
N SER A 163 -6.26 -12.77 15.70
CA SER A 163 -5.86 -12.39 14.34
C SER A 163 -4.58 -11.57 14.32
N LEU A 164 -3.86 -11.64 13.20
CA LEU A 164 -2.72 -10.75 12.94
C LEU A 164 -3.14 -9.57 12.06
N PHE A 165 -2.61 -8.40 12.42
CA PHE A 165 -2.64 -7.19 11.61
C PHE A 165 -1.22 -6.76 11.28
N GLY A 166 -0.89 -6.72 10.00
CA GLY A 166 0.39 -6.23 9.51
C GLY A 166 0.29 -4.78 9.02
N ILE A 167 1.26 -3.97 9.39
CA ILE A 167 1.45 -2.60 8.92
C ILE A 167 2.82 -2.48 8.28
N TYR A 168 2.89 -2.03 7.04
CA TYR A 168 4.10 -1.58 6.39
C TYR A 168 3.88 -0.16 5.90
N ASP A 169 4.43 0.83 6.61
CA ASP A 169 4.12 2.23 6.35
C ASP A 169 5.36 3.13 6.48
N VAL A 170 5.31 4.28 5.82
CA VAL A 170 6.32 5.32 6.03
C VAL A 170 6.04 6.02 7.34
N MET A 171 7.00 5.96 8.26
CA MET A 171 6.89 6.54 9.58
C MET A 171 7.97 7.60 9.84
N ARG A 172 7.67 8.53 10.72
CA ARG A 172 8.62 9.54 11.19
C ARG A 172 9.58 8.92 12.18
N ILE A 173 10.89 8.96 11.89
CA ILE A 173 11.92 8.37 12.73
C ILE A 173 12.95 9.38 13.26
N GLY A 174 12.90 10.61 12.79
CA GLY A 174 13.82 11.67 13.21
C GLY A 174 13.21 13.06 13.07
N ASP A 175 13.91 14.05 13.59
CA ASP A 175 13.50 15.45 13.61
C ASP A 175 13.81 16.18 12.29
N GLY A 176 13.33 17.42 12.19
CA GLY A 176 13.55 18.32 11.05
C GLY A 176 12.40 18.31 10.04
N GLU A 177 12.38 19.27 9.15
CA GLU A 177 11.36 19.42 8.13
C GLU A 177 11.58 18.44 6.99
N LEU A 178 10.47 17.91 6.45
CA LEU A 178 10.51 17.06 5.25
C LEU A 178 10.55 17.90 3.99
N THR A 179 11.24 17.39 2.99
CA THR A 179 11.20 17.95 1.63
C THR A 179 10.01 17.39 0.89
N TYR A 180 9.20 18.26 0.29
CA TYR A 180 8.01 17.95 -0.51
C TYR A 180 8.20 18.37 -1.98
N PRO A 181 7.41 17.81 -2.94
CA PRO A 181 6.39 16.79 -2.75
C PRO A 181 6.96 15.39 -2.47
N VAL A 182 6.15 14.54 -1.83
CA VAL A 182 6.38 13.10 -1.66
C VAL A 182 5.21 12.32 -2.29
N PRO A 183 5.28 10.99 -2.50
CA PRO A 183 4.23 10.25 -3.19
C PRO A 183 2.81 10.46 -2.64
N TRP A 184 2.65 10.58 -1.33
CA TRP A 184 1.34 10.74 -0.67
C TRP A 184 0.95 12.19 -0.36
N ALA A 185 1.87 13.17 -0.49
CA ALA A 185 1.60 14.53 -0.08
C ALA A 185 2.37 15.57 -0.90
N THR A 186 1.68 16.64 -1.28
CA THR A 186 2.30 17.78 -1.99
C THR A 186 2.96 18.76 -1.03
N THR A 187 2.45 18.86 0.20
CA THR A 187 2.94 19.75 1.27
C THR A 187 2.82 19.07 2.64
N ALA A 188 3.43 19.66 3.67
CA ALA A 188 3.31 19.17 5.04
C ALA A 188 1.84 19.11 5.53
N ALA A 189 0.99 20.02 5.08
CA ALA A 189 -0.42 20.09 5.48
C ALA A 189 -1.25 18.87 5.00
N SER A 190 -0.82 18.23 3.91
CA SER A 190 -1.48 17.04 3.35
C SER A 190 -0.84 15.72 3.79
N SER A 191 0.08 15.74 4.78
CA SER A 191 0.77 14.56 5.31
C SER A 191 0.38 14.29 6.75
N ALA A 192 -0.01 13.06 7.06
CA ALA A 192 -0.41 12.60 8.39
C ALA A 192 0.59 11.58 8.98
N LEU A 193 1.90 11.82 8.78
CA LEU A 193 2.95 10.96 9.31
C LEU A 193 2.88 10.87 10.84
N ALA A 194 3.11 9.67 11.35
CA ALA A 194 3.25 9.39 12.77
C ALA A 194 4.55 8.62 13.05
N THR A 195 5.00 8.64 14.29
CA THR A 195 6.16 7.85 14.73
C THR A 195 5.78 6.40 15.01
N PRO A 196 6.75 5.46 15.03
CA PRO A 196 6.50 4.08 15.45
C PRO A 196 5.85 4.00 16.84
N ALA A 197 6.22 4.89 17.77
CA ALA A 197 5.62 4.94 19.09
C ALA A 197 4.13 5.30 19.07
N GLN A 198 3.73 6.25 18.22
CA GLN A 198 2.32 6.62 18.05
C GLN A 198 1.50 5.49 17.39
N TYR A 199 2.07 4.76 16.42
CA TYR A 199 1.41 3.55 15.87
C TYR A 199 1.24 2.48 16.93
N ARG A 200 2.28 2.20 17.74
CA ARG A 200 2.22 1.24 18.84
C ARG A 200 1.12 1.62 19.85
N GLU A 201 1.08 2.88 20.28
CA GLU A 201 0.06 3.39 21.21
C GLU A 201 -1.36 3.20 20.65
N ALA A 202 -1.57 3.51 19.37
CA ALA A 202 -2.87 3.34 18.71
C ALA A 202 -3.29 1.85 18.63
N LEU A 203 -2.34 0.97 18.32
CA LEU A 203 -2.55 -0.48 18.29
C LEU A 203 -2.91 -1.02 19.67
N GLU A 204 -2.14 -0.66 20.71
CA GLU A 204 -2.37 -1.11 22.09
C GLU A 204 -3.73 -0.65 22.62
N LYS A 205 -4.11 0.62 22.37
CA LYS A 205 -5.45 1.14 22.72
C LYS A 205 -6.58 0.41 22.00
N ALA A 206 -6.34 -0.12 20.81
CA ALA A 206 -7.30 -0.90 20.03
C ALA A 206 -7.32 -2.41 20.41
N GLY A 207 -6.55 -2.82 21.42
CA GLY A 207 -6.50 -4.21 21.90
C GLY A 207 -5.55 -5.11 21.12
N PHE A 208 -4.53 -4.54 20.47
CA PHE A 208 -3.46 -5.30 19.86
C PHE A 208 -2.20 -5.32 20.73
N ALA A 209 -1.45 -6.42 20.65
CA ALA A 209 -0.07 -6.49 21.12
C ALA A 209 0.87 -6.50 19.91
N VAL A 210 1.82 -5.56 19.85
CA VAL A 210 2.86 -5.55 18.80
C VAL A 210 3.84 -6.69 19.08
N VAL A 211 3.94 -7.64 18.17
CA VAL A 211 4.77 -8.86 18.30
C VAL A 211 6.06 -8.79 17.48
N ALA A 212 6.12 -7.92 16.48
CA ALA A 212 7.34 -7.63 15.72
C ALA A 212 7.32 -6.18 15.21
N GLU A 213 8.51 -5.57 15.16
CA GLU A 213 8.74 -4.26 14.57
C GLU A 213 10.09 -4.28 13.85
N ARG A 214 10.14 -3.75 12.63
CA ARG A 214 11.36 -3.70 11.83
C ARG A 214 11.45 -2.39 11.06
N ASN A 215 12.49 -1.61 11.31
CA ASN A 215 12.83 -0.46 10.50
C ASN A 215 13.50 -0.92 9.20
N ARG A 216 12.95 -0.51 8.04
CA ARG A 216 13.42 -0.93 6.72
C ARG A 216 14.20 0.18 5.99
N ARG A 217 14.81 1.10 6.71
CA ARG A 217 15.52 2.24 6.12
C ARG A 217 16.62 1.79 5.13
N ASP A 218 17.48 0.89 5.55
CA ASP A 218 18.62 0.46 4.72
C ASP A 218 18.16 -0.34 3.50
N PHE A 219 17.13 -1.17 3.67
CA PHE A 219 16.45 -1.85 2.57
C PHE A 219 15.86 -0.85 1.56
N ALA A 220 15.22 0.22 2.03
CA ALA A 220 14.65 1.26 1.17
C ALA A 220 15.73 1.99 0.36
N LEU A 221 16.85 2.34 0.98
CA LEU A 221 17.97 2.99 0.27
C LEU A 221 18.56 2.07 -0.80
N ALA A 222 18.81 0.81 -0.45
CA ALA A 222 19.29 -0.19 -1.41
C ALA A 222 18.32 -0.41 -2.58
N PHE A 223 17.01 -0.45 -2.30
CA PHE A 223 15.97 -0.55 -3.32
C PHE A 223 16.00 0.63 -4.30
N PHE A 224 16.09 1.86 -3.80
CA PHE A 224 16.15 3.05 -4.67
C PHE A 224 17.44 3.11 -5.49
N ASP A 225 18.58 2.68 -4.94
CA ASP A 225 19.84 2.58 -5.69
C ASP A 225 19.73 1.58 -6.83
N GLN A 226 19.15 0.41 -6.59
CA GLN A 226 18.90 -0.60 -7.62
C GLN A 226 17.89 -0.11 -8.68
N LEU A 227 16.81 0.58 -8.25
CA LEU A 227 15.81 1.15 -9.16
C LEU A 227 16.46 2.18 -10.10
N ARG A 228 17.29 3.08 -9.55
CA ARG A 228 18.02 4.09 -10.32
C ARG A 228 18.98 3.45 -11.33
N ALA A 229 19.74 2.46 -10.89
CA ALA A 229 20.67 1.73 -11.77
C ALA A 229 19.94 1.02 -12.93
N ARG A 230 18.82 0.35 -12.64
CA ARG A 230 17.98 -0.31 -13.67
C ARG A 230 17.38 0.68 -14.65
N THR A 231 16.86 1.80 -14.17
CA THR A 231 16.26 2.86 -15.01
C THR A 231 17.32 3.48 -15.94
N ALA A 232 18.52 3.75 -15.42
CA ALA A 232 19.63 4.27 -16.22
C ALA A 232 20.09 3.28 -17.31
N ALA A 233 20.21 2.00 -16.96
CA ALA A 233 20.60 0.95 -17.91
C ALA A 233 19.54 0.73 -19.02
N ALA A 234 18.27 0.93 -18.72
CA ALA A 234 17.16 0.82 -19.67
C ALA A 234 16.93 2.09 -20.50
N GLY A 235 17.65 3.20 -20.24
CA GLY A 235 17.49 4.47 -20.94
C GLY A 235 16.24 5.26 -20.54
N GLY A 236 15.55 4.88 -19.48
CA GLY A 236 14.35 5.56 -18.97
C GLY A 236 13.43 4.66 -18.14
N PRO A 237 12.32 5.22 -17.65
CA PRO A 237 11.32 4.44 -16.91
C PRO A 237 10.66 3.39 -17.83
N PRO A 238 10.21 2.23 -17.26
CA PRO A 238 9.50 1.23 -18.03
C PRO A 238 8.14 1.77 -18.53
N PRO A 239 7.58 1.22 -19.62
CA PRO A 239 6.25 1.64 -20.11
C PRO A 239 5.13 1.45 -19.09
N LEU A 240 5.22 0.44 -18.22
CA LEU A 240 4.31 0.18 -17.12
C LEU A 240 5.05 0.39 -15.80
N GLY A 241 4.55 1.25 -14.93
CA GLY A 241 5.20 1.55 -13.65
C GLY A 241 4.48 2.62 -12.83
N LEU A 242 5.01 2.90 -11.64
CA LEU A 242 4.40 3.81 -10.65
C LEU A 242 4.28 5.26 -11.13
N HIS A 243 4.99 5.67 -12.17
CA HIS A 243 4.83 7.01 -12.77
C HIS A 243 3.40 7.24 -13.29
N ILE A 244 2.67 6.17 -13.66
CA ILE A 244 1.26 6.24 -14.05
C ILE A 244 0.41 6.71 -12.86
N LEU A 245 0.74 6.29 -11.64
CA LEU A 245 0.02 6.63 -10.39
C LEU A 245 0.55 7.91 -9.73
N MET A 246 1.81 8.25 -9.91
CA MET A 246 2.42 9.42 -9.29
C MET A 246 2.31 10.69 -10.15
N GLY A 247 2.06 10.53 -11.46
CA GLY A 247 1.91 11.63 -12.40
C GLY A 247 3.22 12.32 -12.77
N ARG A 248 3.11 13.54 -13.33
CA ARG A 248 4.27 14.26 -13.92
C ARG A 248 5.40 14.58 -12.95
N ASN A 249 5.12 14.71 -11.65
CA ASN A 249 6.11 15.04 -10.62
C ASN A 249 6.77 13.80 -10.00
N THR A 250 6.66 12.63 -10.64
CA THR A 250 7.27 11.39 -10.16
C THR A 250 8.77 11.52 -9.83
N PRO A 251 9.63 12.13 -10.68
CA PRO A 251 11.04 12.29 -10.36
C PRO A 251 11.28 13.07 -9.06
N ASP A 252 10.59 14.19 -8.86
CA ASP A 252 10.72 15.02 -7.67
C ASP A 252 10.24 14.28 -6.41
N LYS A 253 9.09 13.59 -6.51
CA LYS A 253 8.54 12.78 -5.41
C LYS A 253 9.51 11.68 -4.96
N VAL A 254 10.12 10.99 -5.91
CA VAL A 254 11.10 9.92 -5.63
C VAL A 254 12.40 10.50 -5.07
N GLN A 255 12.92 11.59 -5.63
CA GLN A 255 14.12 12.24 -5.14
C GLN A 255 13.94 12.75 -3.70
N ASN A 256 12.83 13.42 -3.40
CA ASN A 256 12.51 13.91 -2.07
C ASN A 256 12.31 12.77 -1.07
N MET A 257 11.69 11.66 -1.49
CA MET A 257 11.58 10.46 -0.66
C MET A 257 12.97 9.93 -0.27
N ILE A 258 13.86 9.76 -1.23
CA ILE A 258 15.24 9.31 -0.99
C ILE A 258 15.97 10.26 -0.05
N ALA A 259 15.86 11.58 -0.27
CA ALA A 259 16.49 12.60 0.57
C ALA A 259 16.00 12.54 2.03
N ASN A 260 14.68 12.42 2.23
CA ASN A 260 14.08 12.32 3.55
C ASN A 260 14.48 11.02 4.28
N ILE A 261 14.61 9.90 3.57
CA ILE A 261 15.08 8.62 4.14
C ILE A 261 16.59 8.68 4.46
N SER A 262 17.40 9.20 3.54
CA SER A 262 18.87 9.28 3.72
C SER A 262 19.24 10.17 4.90
N THR A 263 18.50 11.25 5.12
CA THR A 263 18.71 12.15 6.28
C THR A 263 18.11 11.62 7.58
N GLY A 264 17.50 10.40 7.57
CA GLY A 264 16.95 9.77 8.76
C GLY A 264 15.68 10.44 9.31
N ARG A 265 14.96 11.21 8.49
CA ARG A 265 13.72 11.88 8.92
C ARG A 265 12.53 10.93 8.90
N ILE A 266 12.49 10.04 7.90
CA ILE A 266 11.47 9.00 7.73
C ILE A 266 12.12 7.67 7.37
N ALA A 267 11.39 6.59 7.61
CA ALA A 267 11.68 5.27 7.06
C ALA A 267 10.40 4.47 6.84
N PRO A 268 10.41 3.49 5.92
CA PRO A 268 9.42 2.42 5.98
C PRO A 268 9.65 1.60 7.25
N VAL A 269 8.58 1.32 7.96
CA VAL A 269 8.59 0.49 9.17
C VAL A 269 7.52 -0.58 9.05
N GLU A 270 7.88 -1.80 9.37
CA GLU A 270 6.96 -2.93 9.49
C GLU A 270 6.59 -3.12 10.95
N MET A 271 5.31 -3.36 11.21
CA MET A 271 4.79 -3.80 12.50
C MET A 271 3.85 -4.98 12.28
N ILE A 272 4.02 -6.02 13.07
CA ILE A 272 3.05 -7.13 13.17
C ILE A 272 2.42 -7.05 14.54
N ALA A 273 1.11 -6.97 14.58
CA ALA A 273 0.34 -6.86 15.80
C ALA A 273 -0.68 -8.02 15.90
N ARG A 274 -0.83 -8.59 17.09
CA ARG A 274 -1.80 -9.64 17.39
C ARG A 274 -2.97 -9.04 18.15
N LYS A 275 -4.18 -9.27 17.67
CA LYS A 275 -5.40 -8.91 18.40
C LYS A 275 -5.59 -9.87 19.58
N SER A 276 -5.89 -9.31 20.76
CA SER A 276 -6.27 -10.04 21.98
C SER A 276 -7.58 -10.79 21.83
#